data_e3aeb566544ec0a7bfcb589cff1cf831
#
_entry.id   e3aeb566544ec0a7bfcb589cff1cf831
#
_cell.length_a   1.000
_cell.length_b   1.000
_cell.length_c   1.000
_cell.angle_alpha   90.00
_cell.angle_beta   90.00
_cell.angle_gamma   90.00
#
_symmetry.space_group_name_H-M   'P 1'
#
loop_
_entity.id
_entity.type
_entity.pdbx_description
1 polymer ?
#
loop_
_entity_poly.entity_id
_entity_poly.type
_entity_poly.pdbx_seq_one_letter_code
_entity_poly.pdbx_strand_id
1 'polypeptide(L)'
;MEMRLARREDIPALSLVWQECFGDGRAYIDFFYRERFDAIYVPILTDDEGKITSMVHMLPCTLENGESDTYGKTGHGTNAYYLYAVGASRAWRGKGAMRTLLTTIIHECKKKAVALALSPVNERLISYYESYGFRMTGGYYHGFFDRSELEGTADVTWQACDADEYFSLRAKTVTATAIPRMLFPIDGVAYALHENAYFGGCALCSSAGDGALVQREGAHLVVRELCSRTEDFSALRAGLGALLDRFGAKSCEVRTNLAFSPKLQRVHALMTSVPMAFRGQDFAYANLLLD
;
A
#
# COMPACT_ATOMS: atom_id res chain seq x y z
N MET A 1 27.26 -12.45 13.25
CA MET A 1 26.11 -11.60 12.73
C MET A 1 25.13 -11.34 13.85
N GLU A 2 24.73 -10.10 14.05
CA GLU A 2 23.81 -9.65 15.10
C GLU A 2 22.57 -8.98 14.50
N MET A 3 21.38 -9.29 15.05
CA MET A 3 20.13 -8.63 14.68
C MET A 3 19.78 -7.55 15.71
N ARG A 4 19.47 -6.34 15.25
CA ARG A 4 19.00 -5.23 16.08
C ARG A 4 18.04 -4.33 15.32
N LEU A 5 17.38 -3.43 16.02
CA LEU A 5 16.68 -2.32 15.36
C LEU A 5 17.69 -1.25 14.92
N ALA A 6 17.43 -0.67 13.76
CA ALA A 6 18.20 0.45 13.26
C ALA A 6 17.93 1.71 14.12
N ARG A 7 18.92 2.57 14.20
CA ARG A 7 18.87 3.89 14.83
C ARG A 7 19.02 4.97 13.78
N ARG A 8 18.77 6.22 14.14
CA ARG A 8 18.91 7.34 13.18
C ARG A 8 20.32 7.46 12.59
N GLU A 9 21.35 7.13 13.35
CA GLU A 9 22.73 7.09 12.87
C GLU A 9 22.99 6.02 11.79
N ASP A 10 22.13 5.01 11.67
CA ASP A 10 22.23 3.97 10.63
C ASP A 10 21.66 4.42 9.26
N ILE A 11 20.90 5.52 9.21
CA ILE A 11 20.22 5.98 7.98
C ILE A 11 21.19 6.11 6.79
N PRO A 12 22.41 6.66 6.92
CA PRO A 12 23.34 6.70 5.78
C PRO A 12 23.69 5.32 5.21
N ALA A 13 23.92 4.33 6.10
CA ALA A 13 24.23 2.96 5.69
C ALA A 13 23.00 2.24 5.11
N LEU A 14 21.83 2.41 5.72
CA LEU A 14 20.55 1.91 5.19
C LEU A 14 20.29 2.45 3.79
N SER A 15 20.52 3.73 3.55
CA SER A 15 20.33 4.36 2.24
C SER A 15 21.21 3.73 1.16
N LEU A 16 22.44 3.35 1.49
CA LEU A 16 23.31 2.63 0.56
C LEU A 16 22.76 1.25 0.20
N VAL A 17 22.32 0.49 1.21
CA VAL A 17 21.71 -0.84 0.98
C VAL A 17 20.44 -0.68 0.15
N TRP A 18 19.63 0.35 0.42
CA TRP A 18 18.42 0.65 -0.34
C TRP A 18 18.73 0.93 -1.82
N GLN A 19 19.66 1.84 -2.10
CA GLN A 19 20.09 2.15 -3.46
C GLN A 19 20.62 0.92 -4.22
N GLU A 20 21.41 0.07 -3.54
CA GLU A 20 21.90 -1.18 -4.12
C GLU A 20 20.79 -2.17 -4.49
N CYS A 21 19.69 -2.16 -3.73
CA CYS A 21 18.59 -3.12 -3.89
C CYS A 21 17.55 -2.68 -4.90
N PHE A 22 17.18 -1.39 -4.87
CA PHE A 22 16.00 -0.88 -5.57
C PHE A 22 16.34 0.18 -6.63
N GLY A 23 17.52 0.81 -6.54
CA GLY A 23 17.95 1.81 -7.52
C GLY A 23 17.33 3.19 -7.32
N ASP A 24 16.57 3.41 -6.25
CA ASP A 24 15.94 4.68 -5.95
C ASP A 24 16.95 5.80 -5.76
N GLY A 25 16.56 7.01 -6.17
CA GLY A 25 17.37 8.20 -6.01
C GLY A 25 17.53 8.59 -4.53
N ARG A 26 18.70 9.12 -4.17
CA ARG A 26 18.99 9.53 -2.79
C ARG A 26 17.95 10.48 -2.21
N ALA A 27 17.45 11.42 -3.01
CA ALA A 27 16.45 12.39 -2.57
C ALA A 27 15.13 11.73 -2.13
N TYR A 28 14.69 10.68 -2.82
CA TYR A 28 13.51 9.91 -2.41
C TYR A 28 13.76 9.12 -1.12
N ILE A 29 14.90 8.46 -1.00
CA ILE A 29 15.26 7.71 0.20
C ILE A 29 15.34 8.63 1.43
N ASP A 30 15.95 9.82 1.28
CA ASP A 30 16.02 10.83 2.34
C ASP A 30 14.62 11.37 2.70
N PHE A 31 13.74 11.55 1.69
CA PHE A 31 12.34 11.89 1.91
C PHE A 31 11.64 10.80 2.73
N PHE A 32 11.76 9.51 2.35
CA PHE A 32 11.16 8.40 3.08
C PHE A 32 11.61 8.37 4.55
N TYR A 33 12.92 8.42 4.81
CA TYR A 33 13.42 8.35 6.19
C TYR A 33 13.03 9.58 7.01
N ARG A 34 12.97 10.76 6.42
CA ARG A 34 12.50 11.96 7.11
C ARG A 34 11.05 11.81 7.57
N GLU A 35 10.18 11.28 6.72
CA GLU A 35 8.75 11.17 6.98
C GLU A 35 8.39 9.95 7.84
N ARG A 36 9.15 8.85 7.72
CA ARG A 36 8.70 7.56 8.26
C ARG A 36 9.57 6.94 9.34
N PHE A 37 10.83 7.29 9.46
CA PHE A 37 11.78 6.52 10.29
C PHE A 37 11.32 6.34 11.74
N ASP A 38 10.74 7.35 12.36
CA ASP A 38 10.29 7.28 13.76
C ASP A 38 8.93 6.56 13.95
N ALA A 39 8.18 6.38 12.87
CA ALA A 39 6.86 5.75 12.89
C ALA A 39 6.89 4.27 12.50
N ILE A 40 8.07 3.71 12.19
CA ILE A 40 8.23 2.33 11.71
C ILE A 40 9.32 1.60 12.50
N TYR A 41 9.35 0.28 12.35
CA TYR A 41 10.46 -0.53 12.86
C TYR A 41 11.36 -0.94 11.69
N VAL A 42 12.66 -0.80 11.87
CA VAL A 42 13.65 -1.20 10.85
C VAL A 42 14.62 -2.21 11.45
N PRO A 43 14.24 -3.50 11.55
CA PRO A 43 15.19 -4.55 11.92
C PRO A 43 16.26 -4.69 10.84
N ILE A 44 17.50 -4.79 11.29
CA ILE A 44 18.69 -4.98 10.48
C ILE A 44 19.51 -6.18 10.99
N LEU A 45 20.25 -6.78 10.09
CA LEU A 45 21.28 -7.75 10.41
C LEU A 45 22.63 -7.12 10.10
N THR A 46 23.56 -7.20 11.04
CA THR A 46 24.95 -6.72 10.87
C THR A 46 25.95 -7.88 10.86
N ASP A 47 27.06 -7.69 10.18
CA ASP A 47 28.22 -8.60 10.30
C ASP A 47 29.01 -8.33 11.58
N ASP A 48 30.13 -9.04 11.73
CA ASP A 48 30.98 -8.96 12.91
C ASP A 48 31.76 -7.62 13.02
N GLU A 49 31.81 -6.86 11.92
CA GLU A 49 32.35 -5.49 11.85
C GLU A 49 31.28 -4.42 12.10
N GLY A 50 30.01 -4.82 12.33
CA GLY A 50 28.87 -3.92 12.54
C GLY A 50 28.27 -3.35 11.26
N LYS A 51 28.69 -3.82 10.07
CA LYS A 51 28.18 -3.36 8.79
C LYS A 51 26.81 -3.99 8.48
N ILE A 52 25.87 -3.21 8.00
CA ILE A 52 24.52 -3.69 7.65
C ILE A 52 24.57 -4.62 6.44
N THR A 53 24.12 -5.85 6.64
CA THR A 53 24.07 -6.90 5.63
C THR A 53 22.69 -7.04 4.99
N SER A 54 21.64 -6.79 5.78
CA SER A 54 20.24 -6.82 5.32
C SER A 54 19.34 -5.95 6.20
N MET A 55 18.23 -5.51 5.63
CA MET A 55 17.25 -4.63 6.26
C MET A 55 15.82 -5.00 5.86
N VAL A 56 14.86 -4.71 6.74
CA VAL A 56 13.42 -4.79 6.48
C VAL A 56 12.76 -3.58 7.14
N HIS A 57 11.90 -2.87 6.41
CA HIS A 57 11.08 -1.80 6.97
C HIS A 57 9.71 -2.37 7.31
N MET A 58 9.29 -2.24 8.56
CA MET A 58 8.04 -2.79 9.08
C MET A 58 7.08 -1.64 9.40
N LEU A 59 6.16 -1.38 8.48
CA LEU A 59 5.17 -0.31 8.57
C LEU A 59 3.93 -0.83 9.30
N PRO A 60 3.47 -0.18 10.40
CA PRO A 60 2.26 -0.58 11.09
C PRO A 60 1.05 -0.57 10.18
N CYS A 61 0.23 -1.62 10.25
CA CYS A 61 -1.06 -1.71 9.57
C CYS A 61 -2.00 -2.63 10.34
N THR A 62 -3.26 -2.71 9.89
CA THR A 62 -4.28 -3.60 10.44
C THR A 62 -4.88 -4.43 9.33
N LEU A 63 -5.09 -5.72 9.58
CA LEU A 63 -5.83 -6.61 8.68
C LEU A 63 -7.23 -6.82 9.26
N GLU A 64 -8.28 -6.48 8.51
CA GLU A 64 -9.68 -6.64 8.90
C GLU A 64 -10.37 -7.64 7.98
N ASN A 65 -11.24 -8.49 8.53
CA ASN A 65 -11.98 -9.52 7.77
C ASN A 65 -13.25 -9.00 7.09
N GLY A 66 -13.60 -7.73 7.25
CA GLY A 66 -14.80 -7.14 6.66
C GLY A 66 -16.12 -7.48 7.34
N GLU A 67 -16.15 -8.44 8.25
CA GLU A 67 -17.34 -8.78 9.02
C GLU A 67 -17.62 -7.73 10.10
N SER A 68 -18.83 -7.18 10.15
CA SER A 68 -19.31 -6.44 11.30
C SER A 68 -19.93 -7.41 12.30
N ASP A 69 -19.66 -7.21 13.59
CA ASP A 69 -20.38 -7.95 14.64
C ASP A 69 -21.87 -7.58 14.64
N THR A 70 -22.67 -8.36 15.36
CA THR A 70 -24.12 -8.14 15.52
C THR A 70 -24.50 -6.78 16.13
N TYR A 71 -23.51 -5.97 16.52
CA TYR A 71 -23.67 -4.63 17.10
C TYR A 71 -23.12 -3.51 16.17
N GLY A 72 -22.79 -3.82 14.91
CA GLY A 72 -22.30 -2.83 13.93
C GLY A 72 -20.85 -2.36 14.16
N LYS A 73 -20.11 -3.00 15.06
CA LYS A 73 -18.67 -2.78 15.15
C LYS A 73 -17.98 -3.57 14.05
N THR A 74 -17.25 -2.87 13.20
CA THR A 74 -16.35 -3.49 12.21
C THR A 74 -15.45 -4.49 12.90
N GLY A 75 -15.29 -5.66 12.27
CA GLY A 75 -14.63 -6.83 12.83
C GLY A 75 -13.27 -6.55 13.46
N HIS A 76 -12.91 -7.38 14.43
CA HIS A 76 -11.64 -7.28 15.14
C HIS A 76 -10.47 -7.29 14.16
N GLY A 77 -9.81 -6.14 14.00
CA GLY A 77 -8.60 -6.03 13.21
C GLY A 77 -7.43 -6.78 13.86
N THR A 78 -6.69 -7.51 13.08
CA THR A 78 -5.42 -8.12 13.51
C THR A 78 -4.30 -7.12 13.30
N ASN A 79 -3.55 -6.79 14.35
CA ASN A 79 -2.35 -5.97 14.22
C ASN A 79 -1.37 -6.64 13.25
N ALA A 80 -0.82 -5.87 12.36
CA ALA A 80 0.09 -6.35 11.33
C ALA A 80 1.20 -5.34 11.03
N TYR A 81 2.24 -5.81 10.36
CA TYR A 81 3.23 -4.96 9.72
C TYR A 81 3.28 -5.25 8.23
N TYR A 82 3.24 -4.19 7.45
CA TYR A 82 3.56 -4.25 6.03
C TYR A 82 5.08 -4.17 5.86
N LEU A 83 5.65 -5.21 5.26
CA LEU A 83 7.09 -5.30 5.01
C LEU A 83 7.43 -4.57 3.71
N TYR A 84 8.23 -3.53 3.83
CA TYR A 84 8.65 -2.67 2.74
C TYR A 84 10.18 -2.62 2.63
N ALA A 85 10.69 -2.38 1.44
CA ALA A 85 12.12 -2.29 1.15
C ALA A 85 12.93 -3.43 1.80
N VAL A 86 12.49 -4.67 1.57
CA VAL A 86 13.14 -5.90 2.05
C VAL A 86 14.39 -6.14 1.21
N GLY A 87 15.58 -5.84 1.73
CA GLY A 87 16.79 -5.82 0.93
C GLY A 87 18.02 -6.36 1.65
N ALA A 88 18.92 -7.01 0.87
CA ALA A 88 20.25 -7.40 1.31
C ALA A 88 21.31 -6.74 0.45
N SER A 89 22.38 -6.22 1.08
CA SER A 89 23.50 -5.63 0.39
C SER A 89 24.10 -6.63 -0.63
N ARG A 90 24.62 -6.12 -1.72
CA ARG A 90 25.14 -6.93 -2.84
C ARG A 90 26.16 -7.97 -2.37
N ALA A 91 27.02 -7.59 -1.44
CA ALA A 91 28.05 -8.48 -0.88
C ALA A 91 27.50 -9.67 -0.09
N TRP A 92 26.25 -9.57 0.38
CA TRP A 92 25.61 -10.59 1.22
C TRP A 92 24.46 -11.34 0.52
N ARG A 93 24.18 -11.04 -0.75
CA ARG A 93 23.19 -11.79 -1.54
C ARG A 93 23.67 -13.24 -1.73
N GLY A 94 22.72 -14.18 -1.61
CA GLY A 94 23.02 -15.62 -1.70
C GLY A 94 23.71 -16.23 -0.47
N LYS A 95 24.14 -15.42 0.53
CA LYS A 95 24.82 -15.89 1.73
C LYS A 95 23.89 -16.11 2.94
N GLY A 96 22.59 -16.02 2.75
CA GLY A 96 21.59 -16.33 3.78
C GLY A 96 21.24 -15.18 4.72
N ALA A 97 21.85 -13.98 4.62
CA ALA A 97 21.59 -12.85 5.50
C ALA A 97 20.10 -12.48 5.56
N MET A 98 19.42 -12.32 4.41
CA MET A 98 17.99 -12.03 4.36
C MET A 98 17.16 -13.19 4.93
N ARG A 99 17.54 -14.44 4.68
CA ARG A 99 16.85 -15.61 5.26
C ARG A 99 16.88 -15.54 6.78
N THR A 100 18.05 -15.29 7.38
CA THR A 100 18.20 -15.17 8.82
C THR A 100 17.32 -14.06 9.37
N LEU A 101 17.40 -12.85 8.80
CA LEU A 101 16.62 -11.70 9.26
C LEU A 101 15.10 -11.95 9.15
N LEU A 102 14.63 -12.41 8.00
CA LEU A 102 13.21 -12.62 7.74
C LEU A 102 12.63 -13.74 8.62
N THR A 103 13.36 -14.86 8.78
CA THR A 103 12.94 -15.96 9.66
C THR A 103 12.81 -15.50 11.11
N THR A 104 13.72 -14.66 11.60
CA THR A 104 13.67 -14.12 12.96
C THR A 104 12.48 -13.18 13.12
N ILE A 105 12.23 -12.28 12.17
CA ILE A 105 11.07 -11.38 12.18
C ILE A 105 9.76 -12.19 12.23
N ILE A 106 9.61 -13.18 11.35
CA ILE A 106 8.42 -14.04 11.28
C ILE A 106 8.18 -14.75 12.62
N HIS A 107 9.25 -15.30 13.20
CA HIS A 107 9.17 -16.01 14.48
C HIS A 107 8.72 -15.08 15.62
N GLU A 108 9.32 -13.89 15.73
CA GLU A 108 8.97 -12.93 16.77
C GLU A 108 7.54 -12.36 16.61
N CYS A 109 7.12 -12.08 15.37
CA CYS A 109 5.74 -11.65 15.10
C CYS A 109 4.73 -12.75 15.41
N LYS A 110 5.03 -14.00 15.06
CA LYS A 110 4.16 -15.15 15.38
C LYS A 110 3.97 -15.33 16.88
N LYS A 111 5.04 -15.19 17.69
CA LYS A 111 4.94 -15.24 19.17
C LYS A 111 4.01 -14.18 19.73
N LYS A 112 3.95 -13.02 19.10
CA LYS A 112 3.14 -11.87 19.52
C LYS A 112 1.73 -11.86 18.89
N ALA A 113 1.36 -12.88 18.11
CA ALA A 113 0.15 -12.94 17.31
C ALA A 113 -0.03 -11.73 16.36
N VAL A 114 1.08 -11.21 15.82
CA VAL A 114 1.10 -10.11 14.85
C VAL A 114 1.28 -10.69 13.46
N ALA A 115 0.43 -10.29 12.53
CA ALA A 115 0.51 -10.70 11.14
C ALA A 115 1.56 -9.89 10.37
N LEU A 116 2.04 -10.46 9.27
CA LEU A 116 2.91 -9.78 8.32
C LEU A 116 2.23 -9.72 6.95
N ALA A 117 2.40 -8.62 6.26
CA ALA A 117 1.90 -8.39 4.91
C ALA A 117 3.02 -7.83 4.02
N LEU A 118 2.97 -8.07 2.73
CA LEU A 118 3.90 -7.51 1.75
C LEU A 118 3.31 -7.53 0.34
N SER A 119 3.92 -6.76 -0.58
CA SER A 119 3.61 -6.77 -2.00
C SER A 119 4.84 -7.24 -2.79
N PRO A 120 4.81 -8.43 -3.41
CA PRO A 120 5.91 -8.90 -4.23
C PRO A 120 5.84 -8.29 -5.63
N VAL A 121 6.96 -7.80 -6.16
CA VAL A 121 7.01 -7.15 -7.48
C VAL A 121 7.07 -8.13 -8.65
N ASN A 122 7.27 -9.43 -8.42
CA ASN A 122 7.33 -10.44 -9.47
C ASN A 122 7.11 -11.87 -8.94
N GLU A 123 6.86 -12.82 -9.85
CA GLU A 123 6.57 -14.24 -9.54
C GLU A 123 7.70 -14.93 -8.76
N ARG A 124 8.95 -14.58 -9.02
CA ARG A 124 10.09 -15.14 -8.29
C ARG A 124 10.02 -14.78 -6.80
N LEU A 125 9.62 -13.55 -6.48
CA LEU A 125 9.43 -13.10 -5.10
C LEU A 125 8.18 -13.72 -4.48
N ILE A 126 7.11 -13.96 -5.23
CA ILE A 126 5.96 -14.72 -4.75
C ILE A 126 6.41 -16.08 -4.23
N SER A 127 7.08 -16.90 -5.06
CA SER A 127 7.59 -18.20 -4.66
C SER A 127 8.57 -18.13 -3.50
N TYR A 128 9.41 -17.09 -3.45
CA TYR A 128 10.32 -16.85 -2.34
C TYR A 128 9.56 -16.65 -1.02
N TYR A 129 8.55 -15.77 -0.98
CA TYR A 129 7.77 -15.51 0.24
C TYR A 129 6.83 -16.68 0.59
N GLU A 130 6.34 -17.43 -0.39
CA GLU A 130 5.57 -18.67 -0.12
C GLU A 130 6.38 -19.69 0.67
N SER A 131 7.70 -19.76 0.44
CA SER A 131 8.61 -20.62 1.21
C SER A 131 8.70 -20.28 2.70
N TYR A 132 8.28 -19.06 3.07
CA TYR A 132 8.14 -18.59 4.46
C TYR A 132 6.72 -18.66 5.01
N GLY A 133 5.78 -19.21 4.24
CA GLY A 133 4.39 -19.39 4.66
C GLY A 133 3.46 -18.23 4.31
N PHE A 134 3.92 -17.22 3.56
CA PHE A 134 3.04 -16.20 3.02
C PHE A 134 2.11 -16.79 1.94
N ARG A 135 0.94 -16.22 1.79
CA ARG A 135 -0.01 -16.58 0.73
C ARG A 135 -0.55 -15.32 0.10
N MET A 136 -0.85 -15.40 -1.18
CA MET A 136 -1.56 -14.35 -1.90
C MET A 136 -2.98 -14.25 -1.36
N THR A 137 -3.37 -13.07 -0.86
CA THR A 137 -4.63 -12.86 -0.16
C THR A 137 -5.45 -11.70 -0.70
N GLY A 138 -4.87 -10.81 -1.52
CA GLY A 138 -5.60 -9.65 -1.98
C GLY A 138 -4.82 -8.72 -2.89
N GLY A 139 -5.32 -7.50 -3.01
CA GLY A 139 -4.80 -6.43 -3.85
C GLY A 139 -5.87 -5.39 -4.13
N TYR A 140 -6.01 -4.98 -5.37
CA TYR A 140 -6.95 -3.95 -5.82
C TYR A 140 -7.56 -4.31 -7.18
N TYR A 141 -8.60 -3.59 -7.56
CA TYR A 141 -9.11 -3.62 -8.93
C TYR A 141 -8.43 -2.54 -9.75
N HIS A 142 -8.09 -2.88 -11.00
CA HIS A 142 -7.37 -2.00 -11.91
C HIS A 142 -7.99 -2.02 -13.29
N GLY A 143 -8.05 -0.86 -13.95
CA GLY A 143 -8.54 -0.76 -15.32
C GLY A 143 -8.21 0.59 -15.96
N PHE A 144 -8.44 0.65 -17.28
CA PHE A 144 -8.18 1.81 -18.12
C PHE A 144 -9.48 2.32 -18.71
N PHE A 145 -9.63 3.64 -18.75
CA PHE A 145 -10.81 4.32 -19.31
C PHE A 145 -10.37 5.49 -20.18
N ASP A 146 -10.94 5.58 -21.36
CA ASP A 146 -10.85 6.77 -22.21
C ASP A 146 -11.91 7.78 -21.84
N ARG A 147 -11.66 9.09 -22.12
CA ARG A 147 -12.61 10.17 -21.82
C ARG A 147 -14.00 9.93 -22.44
N SER A 148 -14.06 9.39 -23.65
CA SER A 148 -15.31 9.05 -24.35
C SER A 148 -16.16 7.99 -23.65
N GLU A 149 -15.57 7.17 -22.80
CA GLU A 149 -16.26 6.13 -22.03
C GLU A 149 -16.83 6.66 -20.71
N LEU A 150 -16.38 7.84 -20.30
CA LEU A 150 -16.69 8.47 -19.02
C LEU A 150 -17.70 9.63 -19.13
N GLU A 151 -18.47 9.65 -20.20
CA GLU A 151 -19.57 10.60 -20.36
C GLU A 151 -20.66 10.30 -19.34
N GLY A 152 -21.08 11.30 -18.58
CA GLY A 152 -22.10 11.20 -17.54
C GLY A 152 -22.80 12.55 -17.34
N THR A 153 -24.00 12.51 -16.78
CA THR A 153 -24.86 13.70 -16.57
C THR A 153 -24.82 14.22 -15.13
N ALA A 154 -24.14 13.54 -14.22
CA ALA A 154 -24.05 13.98 -12.83
C ALA A 154 -23.05 15.13 -12.67
N ASP A 155 -23.46 16.17 -11.96
CA ASP A 155 -22.58 17.29 -11.59
C ASP A 155 -21.71 16.87 -10.38
N VAL A 156 -20.53 16.36 -10.67
CA VAL A 156 -19.54 15.95 -9.66
C VAL A 156 -18.36 16.90 -9.70
N THR A 157 -18.08 17.53 -8.57
CA THR A 157 -16.91 18.39 -8.41
C THR A 157 -15.87 17.75 -7.51
N TRP A 158 -14.60 18.02 -7.79
CA TRP A 158 -13.47 17.54 -7.00
C TRP A 158 -12.71 18.71 -6.38
N GLN A 159 -12.38 18.60 -5.11
CA GLN A 159 -11.61 19.59 -4.38
C GLN A 159 -10.38 18.94 -3.76
N ALA A 160 -9.30 19.72 -3.63
CA ALA A 160 -8.13 19.26 -2.87
C ALA A 160 -8.51 19.04 -1.41
N CYS A 161 -8.00 17.98 -0.81
CA CYS A 161 -8.21 17.67 0.59
C CYS A 161 -6.87 17.36 1.28
N ASP A 162 -6.86 17.56 2.59
CA ASP A 162 -5.70 17.22 3.42
C ASP A 162 -5.72 15.75 3.86
N ALA A 163 -4.72 15.36 4.65
CA ALA A 163 -4.56 13.98 5.09
C ALA A 163 -5.69 13.53 6.03
N ASP A 164 -6.19 14.42 6.91
CA ASP A 164 -7.25 14.09 7.87
C ASP A 164 -8.60 13.92 7.14
N GLU A 165 -8.89 14.80 6.19
CA GLU A 165 -10.09 14.72 5.35
C GLU A 165 -10.07 13.45 4.50
N TYR A 166 -8.95 13.19 3.81
CA TYR A 166 -8.79 11.99 2.99
C TYR A 166 -8.87 10.71 3.82
N PHE A 167 -8.18 10.66 4.97
CA PHE A 167 -8.23 9.51 5.87
C PHE A 167 -9.64 9.23 6.35
N SER A 168 -10.36 10.27 6.79
CA SER A 168 -11.74 10.15 7.28
C SER A 168 -12.69 9.65 6.19
N LEU A 169 -12.55 10.17 4.97
CA LEU A 169 -13.35 9.74 3.83
C LEU A 169 -12.99 8.31 3.43
N ARG A 170 -11.70 7.99 3.30
CA ARG A 170 -11.21 6.65 2.96
C ARG A 170 -11.69 5.61 3.96
N ALA A 171 -11.58 5.89 5.26
CA ALA A 171 -12.06 5.00 6.30
C ALA A 171 -13.55 4.71 6.13
N LYS A 172 -14.39 5.73 5.92
CA LYS A 172 -15.84 5.58 5.70
C LYS A 172 -16.18 4.79 4.43
N THR A 173 -15.43 4.98 3.35
CA THR A 173 -15.69 4.30 2.07
C THR A 173 -15.23 2.85 2.08
N VAL A 174 -14.02 2.59 2.53
CA VAL A 174 -13.43 1.24 2.52
C VAL A 174 -14.11 0.35 3.57
N THR A 175 -14.50 0.89 4.74
CA THR A 175 -15.20 0.11 5.79
C THR A 175 -16.70 -0.09 5.52
N ALA A 176 -17.29 0.65 4.58
CA ALA A 176 -18.70 0.45 4.19
C ALA A 176 -18.95 -0.88 3.46
N THR A 177 -17.90 -1.53 2.99
CA THR A 177 -17.98 -2.81 2.27
C THR A 177 -17.63 -3.97 3.21
N ALA A 178 -18.28 -5.13 3.02
CA ALA A 178 -17.96 -6.37 3.74
C ALA A 178 -16.68 -7.06 3.23
N ILE A 179 -15.87 -6.36 2.44
CA ILE A 179 -14.64 -6.91 1.84
C ILE A 179 -13.52 -6.89 2.88
N PRO A 180 -12.77 -7.98 3.07
CA PRO A 180 -11.54 -7.97 3.86
C PRO A 180 -10.57 -6.92 3.34
N ARG A 181 -9.77 -6.32 4.23
CA ARG A 181 -8.91 -5.20 3.86
C ARG A 181 -7.68 -5.06 4.73
N MET A 182 -6.66 -4.42 4.16
CA MET A 182 -5.52 -3.89 4.90
C MET A 182 -5.65 -2.37 5.04
N LEU A 183 -5.51 -1.88 6.25
CA LEU A 183 -5.61 -0.46 6.58
C LEU A 183 -4.30 0.05 7.19
N PHE A 184 -3.81 1.17 6.69
CA PHE A 184 -2.75 1.93 7.32
C PHE A 184 -3.33 2.92 8.33
N PRO A 185 -2.62 3.22 9.44
CA PRO A 185 -2.98 4.29 10.35
C PRO A 185 -2.85 5.67 9.67
N ILE A 186 -3.34 6.72 10.34
CA ILE A 186 -3.39 8.08 9.78
C ILE A 186 -2.02 8.57 9.27
N ASP A 187 -0.94 8.30 9.99
CA ASP A 187 0.42 8.67 9.59
C ASP A 187 0.91 7.89 8.35
N GLY A 188 0.44 6.65 8.17
CA GLY A 188 0.69 5.87 6.95
C GLY A 188 -0.06 6.42 5.74
N VAL A 189 -1.31 6.83 5.92
CA VAL A 189 -2.11 7.48 4.85
C VAL A 189 -1.53 8.86 4.53
N ALA A 190 -1.18 9.66 5.55
CA ALA A 190 -0.54 10.97 5.35
C ALA A 190 0.76 10.84 4.55
N TYR A 191 1.58 9.83 4.87
CA TYR A 191 2.78 9.56 4.07
C TYR A 191 2.44 9.26 2.60
N ALA A 192 1.43 8.43 2.33
CA ALA A 192 1.03 8.11 0.95
C ALA A 192 0.59 9.36 0.16
N LEU A 193 -0.07 10.33 0.84
CA LEU A 193 -0.42 11.62 0.24
C LEU A 193 0.83 12.47 -0.04
N HIS A 194 1.75 12.55 0.94
CA HIS A 194 3.01 13.29 0.79
C HIS A 194 3.89 12.68 -0.32
N GLU A 195 3.95 11.35 -0.40
CA GLU A 195 4.66 10.65 -1.48
C GLU A 195 4.03 10.92 -2.84
N ASN A 196 2.70 10.85 -2.93
CA ASN A 196 1.98 11.20 -4.15
C ASN A 196 2.27 12.66 -4.58
N ALA A 197 2.31 13.59 -3.62
CA ALA A 197 2.67 14.99 -3.87
C ALA A 197 4.15 15.16 -4.25
N TYR A 198 5.06 14.38 -3.66
CA TYR A 198 6.48 14.36 -4.02
C TYR A 198 6.69 14.03 -5.52
N PHE A 199 5.85 13.15 -6.06
CA PHE A 199 5.82 12.81 -7.49
C PHE A 199 4.88 13.69 -8.33
N GLY A 200 4.45 14.84 -7.80
CA GLY A 200 3.64 15.83 -8.53
C GLY A 200 2.14 15.52 -8.58
N GLY A 201 1.67 14.60 -7.75
CA GLY A 201 0.25 14.28 -7.63
C GLY A 201 -0.47 15.09 -6.55
N CYS A 202 -1.75 14.80 -6.34
CA CYS A 202 -2.56 15.40 -5.28
C CYS A 202 -3.63 14.43 -4.77
N ALA A 203 -4.18 14.76 -3.59
CA ALA A 203 -5.34 14.10 -3.00
C ALA A 203 -6.59 14.96 -3.23
N LEU A 204 -7.70 14.32 -3.58
CA LEU A 204 -8.97 14.97 -3.92
C LEU A 204 -10.13 14.26 -3.25
N CYS A 205 -11.11 15.05 -2.83
CA CYS A 205 -12.40 14.59 -2.34
C CYS A 205 -13.52 15.10 -3.26
N SER A 206 -14.47 14.25 -3.64
CA SER A 206 -15.58 14.63 -4.51
C SER A 206 -16.79 15.11 -3.71
N SER A 207 -17.66 15.91 -4.36
CA SER A 207 -18.97 16.27 -3.83
C SER A 207 -19.89 15.05 -3.65
N ALA A 208 -19.60 13.94 -4.30
CA ALA A 208 -20.31 12.66 -4.16
C ALA A 208 -19.79 11.79 -2.97
N GLY A 209 -18.72 12.22 -2.30
CA GLY A 209 -18.14 11.51 -1.17
C GLY A 209 -17.12 10.42 -1.57
N ASP A 210 -16.54 10.54 -2.76
CA ASP A 210 -15.42 9.69 -3.20
C ASP A 210 -14.08 10.37 -2.90
N GLY A 211 -13.02 9.58 -2.74
CA GLY A 211 -11.64 10.04 -2.59
C GLY A 211 -10.76 9.55 -3.73
N ALA A 212 -9.86 10.39 -4.21
CA ALA A 212 -8.89 10.01 -5.22
C ALA A 212 -7.48 10.52 -4.92
N LEU A 213 -6.48 9.65 -5.10
CA LEU A 213 -5.07 10.04 -5.23
C LEU A 213 -4.71 10.00 -6.72
N VAL A 214 -4.28 11.13 -7.24
CA VAL A 214 -4.05 11.27 -8.68
C VAL A 214 -2.66 11.80 -8.99
N GLN A 215 -2.10 11.36 -10.11
CA GLN A 215 -0.89 11.89 -10.73
C GLN A 215 -1.16 12.12 -12.22
N ARG A 216 -0.62 13.19 -12.77
CA ARG A 216 -0.78 13.49 -14.18
C ARG A 216 0.48 13.11 -14.96
N GLU A 217 0.33 12.29 -15.99
CA GLU A 217 1.38 11.89 -16.93
C GLU A 217 1.02 12.35 -18.33
N GLY A 218 1.39 13.58 -18.68
CA GLY A 218 1.05 14.17 -19.97
C GLY A 218 -0.46 14.32 -20.17
N ALA A 219 -1.04 13.57 -21.12
CA ALA A 219 -2.47 13.53 -21.39
C ALA A 219 -3.19 12.36 -20.67
N HIS A 220 -2.48 11.61 -19.87
CA HIS A 220 -2.99 10.49 -19.08
C HIS A 220 -3.04 10.84 -17.60
N LEU A 221 -4.05 10.34 -16.88
CA LEU A 221 -4.20 10.51 -15.44
C LEU A 221 -4.05 9.15 -14.76
N VAL A 222 -3.10 9.04 -13.84
CA VAL A 222 -2.94 7.88 -12.98
C VAL A 222 -3.74 8.12 -11.71
N VAL A 223 -4.86 7.39 -11.54
CA VAL A 223 -5.65 7.39 -10.31
C VAL A 223 -5.14 6.25 -9.43
N ARG A 224 -4.11 6.55 -8.64
CA ARG A 224 -3.42 5.57 -7.78
C ARG A 224 -4.36 4.94 -6.75
N GLU A 225 -5.37 5.66 -6.31
CA GLU A 225 -6.48 5.14 -5.53
C GLU A 225 -7.76 5.92 -5.87
N LEU A 226 -8.83 5.19 -6.14
CA LEU A 226 -10.21 5.69 -6.13
C LEU A 226 -10.95 4.95 -5.01
N CYS A 227 -11.31 5.66 -3.95
CA CYS A 227 -12.15 5.15 -2.87
C CYS A 227 -13.59 5.57 -3.09
N SER A 228 -14.50 4.62 -3.27
CA SER A 228 -15.93 4.89 -3.43
C SER A 228 -16.77 3.90 -2.63
N ARG A 229 -18.01 4.30 -2.31
CA ARG A 229 -19.02 3.44 -1.68
C ARG A 229 -19.96 2.80 -2.69
N THR A 230 -20.03 3.36 -3.88
CA THR A 230 -20.98 2.92 -4.90
C THR A 230 -20.31 2.02 -5.92
N GLU A 231 -21.00 0.92 -6.26
CA GLU A 231 -20.67 0.08 -7.40
C GLU A 231 -21.43 0.50 -8.66
N ASP A 232 -22.25 1.58 -8.57
CA ASP A 232 -22.93 2.15 -9.71
C ASP A 232 -21.93 2.83 -10.65
N PHE A 233 -21.63 2.15 -11.74
CA PHE A 233 -20.71 2.67 -12.76
C PHE A 233 -21.18 3.99 -13.37
N SER A 234 -22.48 4.25 -13.44
CA SER A 234 -23.01 5.50 -13.98
C SER A 234 -22.62 6.71 -13.13
N ALA A 235 -22.69 6.59 -11.80
CA ALA A 235 -22.25 7.63 -10.87
C ALA A 235 -20.74 7.81 -10.88
N LEU A 236 -19.97 6.72 -10.84
CA LEU A 236 -18.50 6.75 -10.88
C LEU A 236 -17.95 7.30 -12.19
N ARG A 237 -18.61 7.01 -13.30
CA ARG A 237 -18.30 7.52 -14.64
C ARG A 237 -18.28 9.04 -14.70
N ALA A 238 -19.32 9.69 -14.17
CA ALA A 238 -19.38 11.15 -14.09
C ALA A 238 -18.23 11.71 -13.23
N GLY A 239 -17.94 11.08 -12.08
CA GLY A 239 -16.84 11.47 -11.21
C GLY A 239 -15.46 11.34 -11.88
N LEU A 240 -15.19 10.22 -12.55
CA LEU A 240 -13.95 10.02 -13.31
C LEU A 240 -13.85 10.99 -14.51
N GLY A 241 -14.96 11.22 -15.21
CA GLY A 241 -15.03 12.21 -16.30
C GLY A 241 -14.66 13.62 -15.80
N ALA A 242 -15.23 14.05 -14.68
CA ALA A 242 -14.90 15.33 -14.05
C ALA A 242 -13.42 15.42 -13.59
N LEU A 243 -12.82 14.30 -13.16
CA LEU A 243 -11.37 14.26 -12.90
C LEU A 243 -10.57 14.51 -14.17
N LEU A 244 -10.89 13.81 -15.27
CA LEU A 244 -10.18 14.00 -16.54
C LEU A 244 -10.30 15.45 -17.04
N ASP A 245 -11.49 16.05 -16.95
CA ASP A 245 -11.73 17.44 -17.35
C ASP A 245 -10.92 18.42 -16.50
N ARG A 246 -10.88 18.21 -15.18
CA ARG A 246 -10.09 19.03 -14.24
C ARG A 246 -8.60 19.06 -14.59
N PHE A 247 -8.05 17.92 -15.04
CA PHE A 247 -6.62 17.79 -15.37
C PHE A 247 -6.33 17.95 -16.87
N GLY A 248 -7.35 18.14 -17.72
CA GLY A 248 -7.21 18.18 -19.17
C GLY A 248 -6.64 16.85 -19.71
N ALA A 249 -6.98 15.74 -19.09
CA ALA A 249 -6.53 14.41 -19.48
C ALA A 249 -7.51 13.75 -20.45
N LYS A 250 -6.99 12.87 -21.31
CA LYS A 250 -7.80 12.14 -22.33
C LYS A 250 -8.16 10.73 -21.89
N SER A 251 -7.42 10.19 -20.95
CA SER A 251 -7.60 8.82 -20.43
C SER A 251 -7.09 8.72 -18.99
N CYS A 252 -7.52 7.68 -18.29
CA CYS A 252 -6.97 7.35 -16.98
C CYS A 252 -6.78 5.86 -16.81
N GLU A 253 -5.81 5.50 -15.96
CA GLU A 253 -5.81 4.23 -15.26
C GLU A 253 -6.32 4.43 -13.85
N VAL A 254 -7.03 3.43 -13.32
CA VAL A 254 -7.68 3.52 -12.01
C VAL A 254 -7.35 2.28 -11.18
N ARG A 255 -6.92 2.49 -9.92
CA ARG A 255 -6.85 1.45 -8.88
C ARG A 255 -7.97 1.73 -7.87
N THR A 256 -8.78 0.73 -7.53
CA THR A 256 -9.97 0.92 -6.70
C THR A 256 -10.29 -0.27 -5.82
N ASN A 257 -11.12 -0.04 -4.80
CA ASN A 257 -11.63 -1.07 -3.90
C ASN A 257 -12.84 -1.85 -4.44
N LEU A 258 -13.46 -1.38 -5.52
CA LEU A 258 -14.73 -1.92 -6.02
C LEU A 258 -14.65 -2.38 -7.47
N ALA A 259 -15.37 -3.46 -7.79
CA ALA A 259 -15.50 -4.00 -9.15
C ALA A 259 -16.67 -3.34 -9.90
N PHE A 260 -16.68 -2.01 -10.00
CA PHE A 260 -17.80 -1.26 -10.61
C PHE A 260 -17.90 -1.35 -12.14
N SER A 261 -16.96 -1.98 -12.80
CA SER A 261 -16.95 -2.12 -14.27
C SER A 261 -16.34 -3.48 -14.66
N PRO A 262 -16.85 -4.12 -15.73
CA PRO A 262 -16.27 -5.34 -16.28
C PRO A 262 -14.86 -5.15 -16.87
N LYS A 263 -14.43 -3.89 -17.09
CA LYS A 263 -13.05 -3.56 -17.49
C LYS A 263 -12.05 -3.68 -16.35
N LEU A 264 -12.52 -3.68 -15.11
CA LEU A 264 -11.65 -3.77 -13.95
C LEU A 264 -11.22 -5.22 -13.72
N GLN A 265 -9.92 -5.43 -13.64
CA GLN A 265 -9.30 -6.71 -13.34
C GLN A 265 -8.78 -6.72 -11.91
N ARG A 266 -8.85 -7.87 -11.24
CA ARG A 266 -8.19 -8.07 -9.95
C ARG A 266 -6.69 -8.12 -10.14
N VAL A 267 -5.97 -7.25 -9.43
CA VAL A 267 -4.51 -7.30 -9.33
C VAL A 267 -4.16 -7.90 -7.98
N HIS A 268 -3.56 -9.07 -8.01
CA HIS A 268 -3.07 -9.74 -6.81
C HIS A 268 -1.74 -9.13 -6.41
N ALA A 269 -1.76 -8.30 -5.37
CA ALA A 269 -0.60 -7.54 -4.93
C ALA A 269 -0.29 -7.70 -3.43
N LEU A 270 -1.17 -8.36 -2.66
CA LEU A 270 -1.00 -8.52 -1.22
C LEU A 270 -0.75 -9.98 -0.86
N MET A 271 0.38 -10.27 -0.21
CA MET A 271 0.63 -11.53 0.48
C MET A 271 0.60 -11.34 2.00
N THR A 272 0.06 -12.30 2.73
CA THR A 272 0.06 -12.29 4.21
C THR A 272 0.60 -13.58 4.80
N SER A 273 1.24 -13.49 5.98
CA SER A 273 1.80 -14.62 6.72
C SER A 273 0.77 -15.44 7.51
N VAL A 274 -0.44 -14.92 7.66
CA VAL A 274 -1.53 -15.56 8.41
C VAL A 274 -2.76 -15.65 7.52
N PRO A 275 -3.00 -16.81 6.88
CA PRO A 275 -4.19 -17.03 6.04
C PRO A 275 -5.52 -16.86 6.82
N MET A 276 -5.45 -16.91 8.16
CA MET A 276 -6.61 -16.89 9.06
C MET A 276 -7.28 -15.51 9.19
N ALA A 277 -6.58 -14.42 8.87
CA ALA A 277 -7.16 -13.08 8.95
C ALA A 277 -8.32 -12.88 7.95
N PHE A 278 -8.37 -13.68 6.89
CA PHE A 278 -9.34 -13.56 5.80
C PHE A 278 -10.09 -14.87 5.53
N ARG A 279 -10.50 -15.59 6.58
CA ARG A 279 -11.22 -16.85 6.46
C ARG A 279 -12.47 -16.71 5.59
N GLY A 280 -12.54 -17.49 4.51
CA GLY A 280 -13.72 -17.64 3.67
C GLY A 280 -13.91 -16.59 2.60
N GLN A 281 -12.95 -15.68 2.39
CA GLN A 281 -13.01 -14.66 1.34
C GLN A 281 -11.79 -14.74 0.43
N ASP A 282 -12.03 -14.74 -0.88
CA ASP A 282 -11.00 -14.98 -1.89
C ASP A 282 -10.13 -13.75 -2.20
N PHE A 283 -10.47 -12.56 -1.69
CA PHE A 283 -9.78 -11.32 -2.05
C PHE A 283 -9.96 -10.22 -1.01
N ALA A 284 -8.86 -9.77 -0.41
CA ALA A 284 -8.80 -8.63 0.48
C ALA A 284 -8.39 -7.37 -0.28
N TYR A 285 -9.06 -6.24 0.00
CA TYR A 285 -8.62 -4.95 -0.54
C TYR A 285 -7.34 -4.47 0.14
N ALA A 286 -6.33 -4.18 -0.66
CA ALA A 286 -5.13 -3.50 -0.24
C ALA A 286 -4.69 -2.53 -1.33
N ASN A 287 -4.60 -1.27 -0.97
CA ASN A 287 -4.04 -0.21 -1.81
C ASN A 287 -3.23 0.76 -0.93
N LEU A 288 -2.67 1.80 -1.52
CA LEU A 288 -1.60 2.62 -0.93
C LEU A 288 -0.37 1.75 -0.57
N LEU A 289 -0.22 0.62 -1.23
CA LEU A 289 1.00 -0.14 -1.20
C LEU A 289 2.09 0.74 -1.81
N LEU A 290 3.21 0.83 -1.12
CA LEU A 290 4.38 1.54 -1.63
C LEU A 290 4.96 0.69 -2.76
N ASP A 291 4.93 1.22 -3.98
CA ASP A 291 5.38 0.54 -5.20
C ASP A 291 6.89 0.71 -5.39
#